data_a5d0a77f215b990d627d9fb74f27fe42
#
_entry.id   a5d0a77f215b990d627d9fb74f27fe42
#
_cell.length_a   1.000
_cell.length_b   1.000
_cell.length_c   1.000
_cell.angle_alpha   90.00
_cell.angle_beta   90.00
_cell.angle_gamma   90.00
#
_symmetry.space_group_name_H-M   'P 1'
#
loop_
_entity.id
_entity.type
_entity.pdbx_description
1 polymer ?
#
loop_
_entity_poly.entity_id
_entity_poly.type
_entity_poly.pdbx_seq_one_letter_code
_entity_poly.pdbx_strand_id
1 'polypeptide(L)'
;MAEVYNWQIGREMDYPYAEARPEKQWGAVFDINKCIACQTCTLSCKTTWTHGEGQEHMFWNNVETKPYGSHPIEWDKEILDRLGVQEWREEDGEYVYEGDTIFEANDVDWDEMAPDDDPQNRHGQDIEGYIPDSEDWAHPNLGEDEPAGETFESDTHISEDEETHPMWFFYLPRVCNHCSFAGCAGGCPVQAVYKRQEDGIVLIDEDSCEAFQECVRACPYGKSVYNPEESVSQKCVGCYPKVEEGLVPQCFENCLGKIRQHGWINPPDEADSSNPIDYLVHDAEVALPLYPQLGLEPNVYYIPPINVPDDYLIQMFGPRVADAKETYQAARRGDEEYRKLRGLLHLMGSTEWRVEEFDVTDEEAIGYDEDGETVARVPMEEPQYERERFDEDNNAYRLDIT
;
A
#
# COMPACT_ATOMS: atom_id res chain seq x y z
N MET A 1 23.89 1.03 13.72
CA MET A 1 22.80 0.08 13.37
C MET A 1 23.36 -0.95 12.42
N ALA A 2 22.72 -2.10 12.23
CA ALA A 2 23.17 -3.08 11.24
C ALA A 2 22.79 -2.61 9.84
N GLU A 3 23.74 -2.67 8.89
CA GLU A 3 23.41 -2.48 7.47
C GLU A 3 22.67 -3.71 6.97
N VAL A 4 21.58 -3.50 6.24
CA VAL A 4 20.71 -4.54 5.69
C VAL A 4 20.33 -4.16 4.26
N TYR A 5 20.36 -5.12 3.35
CA TYR A 5 20.01 -4.89 1.95
C TYR A 5 18.51 -4.59 1.78
N ASN A 6 18.22 -3.43 1.17
CA ASN A 6 16.89 -3.03 0.76
C ASN A 6 16.71 -3.40 -0.73
N TRP A 7 16.03 -4.51 -0.98
CA TRP A 7 15.90 -5.06 -2.33
C TRP A 7 15.00 -4.23 -3.26
N GLN A 8 14.12 -3.37 -2.70
CA GLN A 8 13.25 -2.51 -3.52
C GLN A 8 14.00 -1.33 -4.15
N ILE A 9 15.12 -0.92 -3.57
CA ILE A 9 15.97 0.16 -4.10
C ILE A 9 17.36 -0.32 -4.49
N GLY A 10 17.68 -1.60 -4.31
CA GLY A 10 18.92 -2.24 -4.78
C GLY A 10 20.19 -1.86 -4.00
N ARG A 11 20.09 -1.45 -2.72
CA ARG A 11 21.26 -1.04 -1.93
C ARG A 11 21.15 -1.36 -0.45
N GLU A 12 22.28 -1.38 0.26
CA GLU A 12 22.36 -1.49 1.71
C GLU A 12 21.90 -0.20 2.38
N MET A 13 21.20 -0.34 3.52
CA MET A 13 20.74 0.77 4.36
C MET A 13 20.86 0.40 5.85
N ASP A 14 20.93 1.41 6.70
CA ASP A 14 20.83 1.24 8.16
C ASP A 14 19.45 0.72 8.57
N TYR A 15 19.43 -0.42 9.28
CA TYR A 15 18.18 -1.04 9.72
C TYR A 15 17.67 -0.36 11.00
N PRO A 16 16.44 0.19 11.02
CA PRO A 16 15.96 1.05 12.10
C PRO A 16 15.57 0.31 13.39
N TYR A 17 15.68 -1.01 13.40
CA TYR A 17 15.32 -1.83 14.56
C TYR A 17 16.55 -2.44 15.23
N ALA A 18 16.46 -2.65 16.55
CA ALA A 18 17.54 -3.30 17.32
C ALA A 18 17.67 -4.80 17.01
N GLU A 19 16.58 -5.43 16.64
CA GLU A 19 16.49 -6.86 16.29
C GLU A 19 16.70 -7.07 14.81
N ALA A 20 17.12 -8.26 14.41
CA ALA A 20 17.24 -8.66 13.01
C ALA A 20 15.86 -8.67 12.30
N ARG A 21 15.85 -8.76 10.97
CA ARG A 21 14.62 -8.99 10.22
C ARG A 21 13.89 -10.22 10.77
N PRO A 22 12.55 -10.16 10.90
CA PRO A 22 11.76 -11.31 11.31
C PRO A 22 11.85 -12.43 10.27
N GLU A 23 11.72 -13.69 10.73
CA GLU A 23 11.70 -14.84 9.83
C GLU A 23 10.48 -14.86 8.89
N LYS A 24 9.37 -14.26 9.33
CA LYS A 24 8.15 -14.08 8.54
C LYS A 24 7.83 -12.59 8.44
N GLN A 25 7.58 -12.14 7.25
CA GLN A 25 7.14 -10.76 7.01
C GLN A 25 5.74 -10.77 6.39
N TRP A 26 4.78 -10.18 7.10
CA TRP A 26 3.45 -9.92 6.55
C TRP A 26 3.55 -9.03 5.31
N GLY A 27 2.88 -9.43 4.24
CA GLY A 27 2.80 -8.70 2.99
C GLY A 27 1.38 -8.68 2.43
N ALA A 28 1.11 -7.76 1.53
CA ALA A 28 -0.19 -7.67 0.87
C ALA A 28 -0.08 -7.13 -0.55
N VAL A 29 -0.99 -7.55 -1.42
CA VAL A 29 -1.12 -7.04 -2.80
C VAL A 29 -2.53 -6.52 -3.02
N PHE A 30 -2.64 -5.34 -3.65
CA PHE A 30 -3.90 -4.68 -4.01
C PHE A 30 -3.99 -4.54 -5.54
N ASP A 31 -4.95 -5.21 -6.17
CA ASP A 31 -5.29 -4.97 -7.58
C ASP A 31 -6.16 -3.71 -7.70
N ILE A 32 -5.53 -2.56 -7.86
CA ILE A 32 -6.25 -1.29 -7.90
C ILE A 32 -7.03 -1.05 -9.19
N ASN A 33 -6.83 -1.88 -10.22
CA ASN A 33 -7.65 -1.86 -11.44
C ASN A 33 -9.13 -2.20 -11.18
N LYS A 34 -9.40 -2.94 -10.10
CA LYS A 34 -10.75 -3.36 -9.69
C LYS A 34 -11.34 -2.49 -8.57
N CYS A 35 -10.59 -1.51 -8.04
CA CYS A 35 -11.07 -0.65 -6.97
C CYS A 35 -12.13 0.32 -7.48
N ILE A 36 -13.27 0.39 -6.78
CA ILE A 36 -14.40 1.26 -7.10
C ILE A 36 -14.64 2.35 -6.05
N ALA A 37 -13.69 2.56 -5.15
CA ALA A 37 -13.76 3.54 -4.05
C ALA A 37 -15.04 3.46 -3.19
N CYS A 38 -15.60 2.28 -3.00
CA CYS A 38 -16.84 2.10 -2.23
C CYS A 38 -16.68 2.40 -0.72
N GLN A 39 -15.45 2.63 -0.22
CA GLN A 39 -15.10 2.95 1.16
C GLN A 39 -15.53 1.90 2.21
N THR A 40 -16.03 0.73 1.82
CA THR A 40 -16.42 -0.34 2.76
C THR A 40 -15.25 -0.80 3.61
N CYS A 41 -14.05 -0.90 3.01
CA CYS A 41 -12.81 -1.23 3.73
C CYS A 41 -12.43 -0.15 4.76
N THR A 42 -12.65 1.13 4.45
CA THR A 42 -12.44 2.26 5.34
C THR A 42 -13.40 2.19 6.52
N LEU A 43 -14.69 2.00 6.24
CA LEU A 43 -15.73 1.92 7.27
C LEU A 43 -15.52 0.70 8.18
N SER A 44 -15.23 -0.46 7.64
CA SER A 44 -15.00 -1.68 8.43
C SER A 44 -13.79 -1.54 9.36
N CYS A 45 -12.70 -0.96 8.87
CA CYS A 45 -11.54 -0.65 9.71
C CYS A 45 -11.88 0.37 10.80
N LYS A 46 -12.58 1.46 10.43
CA LYS A 46 -12.99 2.53 11.35
C LYS A 46 -13.85 2.01 12.49
N THR A 47 -14.85 1.20 12.19
CA THR A 47 -15.78 0.65 13.20
C THR A 47 -15.14 -0.43 14.08
N THR A 48 -14.09 -1.09 13.63
CA THR A 48 -13.40 -2.12 14.40
C THR A 48 -12.31 -1.55 15.30
N TRP A 49 -11.53 -0.59 14.81
CA TRP A 49 -10.27 -0.21 15.45
C TRP A 49 -10.19 1.25 15.89
N THR A 50 -10.86 2.19 15.22
CA THR A 50 -10.67 3.63 15.45
C THR A 50 -11.98 4.35 15.74
N HIS A 51 -12.76 3.81 16.69
CA HIS A 51 -14.05 4.34 17.11
C HIS A 51 -14.04 4.90 18.54
N GLY A 52 -12.84 4.94 19.17
CA GLY A 52 -12.65 5.48 20.51
C GLY A 52 -12.60 7.01 20.55
N GLU A 53 -12.47 7.55 21.76
CA GLU A 53 -12.30 8.98 22.01
C GLU A 53 -10.96 9.47 21.44
N GLY A 54 -10.93 10.65 20.81
CA GLY A 54 -9.75 11.19 20.13
C GLY A 54 -9.43 10.56 18.79
N GLN A 55 -10.23 9.60 18.33
CA GLN A 55 -10.01 8.88 17.06
C GLN A 55 -10.95 9.32 15.94
N GLU A 56 -11.73 10.41 16.10
CA GLU A 56 -12.78 10.83 15.16
C GLU A 56 -12.25 11.01 13.74
N HIS A 57 -11.08 11.61 13.58
CA HIS A 57 -10.41 11.86 12.30
C HIS A 57 -9.34 10.82 11.95
N MET A 58 -9.23 9.74 12.72
CA MET A 58 -8.23 8.71 12.52
C MET A 58 -8.71 7.62 11.56
N PHE A 59 -8.13 7.57 10.37
CA PHE A 59 -8.44 6.58 9.33
C PHE A 59 -7.21 5.74 9.00
N TRP A 60 -7.07 4.58 9.63
CA TRP A 60 -5.97 3.66 9.36
C TRP A 60 -6.01 3.06 7.95
N ASN A 61 -7.22 2.90 7.41
CA ASN A 61 -7.44 2.57 6.01
C ASN A 61 -8.33 3.64 5.37
N ASN A 62 -7.96 4.13 4.20
CA ASN A 62 -8.75 5.05 3.39
C ASN A 62 -8.55 4.73 1.90
N VAL A 63 -9.40 5.32 1.06
CA VAL A 63 -9.26 5.22 -0.40
C VAL A 63 -9.27 6.63 -0.97
N GLU A 64 -8.25 6.95 -1.74
CA GLU A 64 -8.03 8.25 -2.36
C GLU A 64 -8.33 8.22 -3.87
N THR A 65 -8.66 9.37 -4.44
CA THR A 65 -8.79 9.54 -5.89
C THR A 65 -7.54 10.25 -6.42
N LYS A 66 -6.68 9.52 -7.13
CA LYS A 66 -5.48 10.10 -7.73
C LYS A 66 -5.74 10.53 -9.19
N PRO A 67 -5.15 11.65 -9.64
CA PRO A 67 -4.20 12.52 -8.91
C PRO A 67 -4.84 13.58 -8.00
N TYR A 68 -6.16 13.71 -7.97
CA TYR A 68 -6.87 14.89 -7.45
C TYR A 68 -7.20 14.87 -5.96
N GLY A 69 -7.11 13.74 -5.30
CA GLY A 69 -7.50 13.63 -3.90
C GLY A 69 -6.50 12.87 -3.05
N SER A 70 -6.23 13.38 -1.86
CA SER A 70 -5.35 12.73 -0.89
C SER A 70 -5.78 13.06 0.54
N HIS A 71 -5.33 12.25 1.51
CA HIS A 71 -5.65 12.43 2.91
C HIS A 71 -4.50 11.91 3.80
N PRO A 72 -3.69 12.80 4.41
CA PRO A 72 -3.72 14.28 4.32
C PRO A 72 -3.49 14.79 2.89
N ILE A 73 -3.80 16.06 2.66
CA ILE A 73 -3.70 16.66 1.32
C ILE A 73 -2.23 16.65 0.85
N GLU A 74 -2.01 16.33 -0.42
CA GLU A 74 -0.70 16.33 -1.10
C GLU A 74 0.44 15.61 -0.35
N TRP A 75 0.13 14.66 0.53
CA TRP A 75 1.12 13.98 1.36
C TRP A 75 2.31 13.41 0.58
N ASP A 76 2.05 12.90 -0.62
CA ASP A 76 3.04 12.32 -1.51
C ASP A 76 3.88 13.37 -2.22
N LYS A 77 3.27 14.47 -2.66
CA LYS A 77 3.96 15.57 -3.31
C LYS A 77 4.91 16.26 -2.32
N GLU A 78 4.44 16.58 -1.13
CA GLU A 78 5.22 17.23 -0.09
C GLU A 78 6.52 16.46 0.21
N ILE A 79 6.44 15.15 0.36
CA ILE A 79 7.64 14.36 0.70
C ILE A 79 8.57 14.18 -0.49
N LEU A 80 8.02 13.99 -1.71
CA LEU A 80 8.84 13.85 -2.91
C LEU A 80 9.59 15.14 -3.26
N ASP A 81 8.98 16.31 -3.04
CA ASP A 81 9.61 17.61 -3.26
C ASP A 81 10.83 17.82 -2.32
N ARG A 82 10.77 17.25 -1.11
CA ARG A 82 11.86 17.31 -0.11
C ARG A 82 13.04 16.41 -0.44
N LEU A 83 12.81 15.27 -1.10
CA LEU A 83 13.87 14.34 -1.51
C LEU A 83 14.75 14.89 -2.65
N GLY A 84 14.34 15.94 -3.33
CA GLY A 84 15.08 16.51 -4.44
C GLY A 84 15.12 15.61 -5.68
N VAL A 85 16.32 15.40 -6.25
CA VAL A 85 16.47 14.63 -7.50
C VAL A 85 16.34 13.14 -7.22
N GLN A 86 15.44 12.49 -7.96
CA GLN A 86 15.16 11.06 -7.84
C GLN A 86 15.61 10.36 -9.13
N GLU A 87 16.68 9.58 -9.06
CA GLU A 87 17.28 8.91 -10.23
C GLU A 87 17.37 7.40 -10.00
N TRP A 88 17.06 6.65 -11.06
CA TRP A 88 17.19 5.20 -11.09
C TRP A 88 18.22 4.81 -12.15
N ARG A 89 19.14 3.92 -11.79
CA ARG A 89 20.10 3.32 -12.71
C ARG A 89 19.74 1.85 -12.94
N GLU A 90 19.72 1.45 -14.20
CA GLU A 90 19.57 0.05 -14.55
C GLU A 90 20.96 -0.60 -14.64
N GLU A 91 21.16 -1.72 -13.95
CA GLU A 91 22.37 -2.50 -13.96
C GLU A 91 22.03 -4.00 -14.03
N ASP A 92 22.43 -4.66 -15.12
CA ASP A 92 22.17 -6.10 -15.37
C ASP A 92 20.67 -6.51 -15.28
N GLY A 93 19.73 -5.60 -15.59
CA GLY A 93 18.30 -5.82 -15.54
C GLY A 93 17.65 -5.53 -14.17
N GLU A 94 18.46 -5.11 -13.20
CA GLU A 94 17.99 -4.64 -11.91
C GLU A 94 18.05 -3.11 -11.83
N TYR A 95 17.16 -2.52 -11.02
CA TYR A 95 17.12 -1.08 -10.81
C TYR A 95 17.71 -0.71 -9.45
N VAL A 96 18.66 0.22 -9.45
CA VAL A 96 19.29 0.79 -8.26
C VAL A 96 18.87 2.25 -8.14
N TYR A 97 18.35 2.64 -7.01
CA TYR A 97 18.03 4.03 -6.72
C TYR A 97 19.28 4.79 -6.26
N GLU A 98 19.56 5.89 -6.92
CA GLU A 98 20.78 6.71 -6.67
C GLU A 98 20.48 8.02 -5.92
N GLY A 99 19.20 8.39 -5.73
CA GLY A 99 18.80 9.57 -4.98
C GLY A 99 18.83 9.37 -3.46
N ASP A 100 18.59 10.46 -2.74
CA ASP A 100 18.45 10.41 -1.28
C ASP A 100 17.08 9.81 -0.89
N THR A 101 17.07 8.96 0.12
CA THR A 101 15.85 8.47 0.78
C THR A 101 15.46 9.44 1.92
N ILE A 102 14.32 9.22 2.56
CA ILE A 102 13.92 10.02 3.72
C ILE A 102 14.88 9.92 4.91
N PHE A 103 15.74 8.90 4.93
CA PHE A 103 16.76 8.71 5.96
C PHE A 103 18.05 9.49 5.69
N GLU A 104 18.22 10.02 4.48
CA GLU A 104 19.44 10.69 4.01
C GLU A 104 19.19 12.15 3.60
N ALA A 105 17.94 12.50 3.27
CA ALA A 105 17.59 13.82 2.73
C ALA A 105 17.72 14.97 3.74
N ASN A 106 17.86 14.68 5.02
CA ASN A 106 17.95 15.69 6.05
C ASN A 106 19.40 15.98 6.41
N ASP A 107 19.86 17.21 6.13
CA ASP A 107 21.20 17.72 6.43
C ASP A 107 21.34 18.22 7.89
N VAL A 108 20.35 18.00 8.76
CA VAL A 108 20.41 18.49 10.14
C VAL A 108 21.21 17.52 11.01
N ASP A 109 22.42 17.91 11.38
CA ASP A 109 23.22 17.19 12.36
C ASP A 109 22.67 17.48 13.77
N TRP A 110 21.84 16.59 14.29
CA TRP A 110 21.28 16.67 15.64
C TRP A 110 22.34 16.55 16.72
N ASP A 111 23.50 15.93 16.45
CA ASP A 111 24.63 15.84 17.37
C ASP A 111 25.25 17.23 17.59
N GLU A 112 25.16 18.16 16.64
CA GLU A 112 25.54 19.57 16.84
C GLU A 112 24.50 20.36 17.64
N MET A 113 23.23 19.95 17.67
CA MET A 113 22.14 20.69 18.33
C MET A 113 21.83 20.17 19.74
N ALA A 114 22.14 18.94 20.07
CA ALA A 114 21.94 18.36 21.38
C ALA A 114 23.25 18.42 22.19
N PRO A 115 23.30 19.07 23.39
CA PRO A 115 24.47 18.97 24.26
C PRO A 115 24.69 17.51 24.64
N ASP A 116 25.93 17.04 24.60
CA ASP A 116 26.38 15.67 24.94
C ASP A 116 25.92 15.15 26.32
N ASP A 117 25.35 16.01 27.15
CA ASP A 117 24.96 15.75 28.55
C ASP A 117 23.43 15.73 28.77
N ASP A 118 22.58 15.71 27.73
CA ASP A 118 21.13 15.62 27.91
C ASP A 118 20.74 14.18 28.27
N PRO A 119 20.21 13.89 29.48
CA PRO A 119 19.73 12.56 29.84
C PRO A 119 18.47 12.12 29.05
N GLN A 120 17.94 12.97 28.22
CA GLN A 120 16.92 12.66 27.20
C GLN A 120 17.56 12.33 25.85
N ASN A 121 18.76 11.77 25.84
CA ASN A 121 19.48 11.42 24.62
C ASN A 121 18.54 10.63 23.69
N ARG A 122 18.08 11.32 22.66
CA ARG A 122 17.09 10.81 21.74
C ARG A 122 17.77 9.77 20.85
N HIS A 123 17.32 8.53 20.93
CA HIS A 123 17.83 7.43 20.11
C HIS A 123 17.24 7.44 18.69
N GLY A 124 16.38 8.42 18.37
CA GLY A 124 15.75 8.51 17.06
C GLY A 124 16.71 9.03 15.98
N GLN A 125 16.56 8.51 14.78
CA GLN A 125 17.18 9.05 13.58
C GLN A 125 16.50 10.35 13.16
N ASP A 126 17.24 11.25 12.55
CA ASP A 126 16.66 12.38 11.86
C ASP A 126 16.12 11.92 10.50
N ILE A 127 14.81 11.92 10.36
CA ILE A 127 14.12 11.40 9.17
C ILE A 127 13.36 12.56 8.53
N GLU A 128 13.55 12.75 7.23
CA GLU A 128 12.80 13.76 6.50
C GLU A 128 11.30 13.46 6.52
N GLY A 129 10.50 14.48 6.82
CA GLY A 129 9.07 14.33 6.92
C GLY A 129 8.38 15.61 7.36
N TYR A 130 7.08 15.55 7.57
CA TYR A 130 6.29 16.67 8.05
C TYR A 130 5.13 16.19 8.93
N ILE A 131 4.63 17.08 9.78
CA ILE A 131 3.40 16.82 10.54
C ILE A 131 2.27 17.52 9.80
N PRO A 132 1.27 16.77 9.28
CA PRO A 132 0.09 17.37 8.67
C PRO A 132 -0.68 18.21 9.70
N ASP A 133 -1.08 19.40 9.32
CA ASP A 133 -1.87 20.29 10.15
C ASP A 133 -3.39 20.02 10.03
N SER A 134 -4.20 20.85 10.69
CA SER A 134 -5.64 20.68 10.66
C SER A 134 -6.25 20.96 9.28
N GLU A 135 -5.60 21.77 8.46
CA GLU A 135 -6.04 22.11 7.12
C GLU A 135 -5.78 20.93 6.17
N ASP A 136 -4.59 20.32 6.24
CA ASP A 136 -4.23 19.13 5.48
C ASP A 136 -5.20 17.96 5.71
N TRP A 137 -5.73 17.83 6.93
CA TRP A 137 -6.69 16.79 7.29
C TRP A 137 -8.14 17.15 6.95
N ALA A 138 -8.49 18.44 6.95
CA ALA A 138 -9.85 18.91 6.73
C ALA A 138 -10.25 18.89 5.25
N HIS A 139 -9.29 19.07 4.35
CA HIS A 139 -9.50 19.19 2.90
C HIS A 139 -8.90 17.97 2.15
N PRO A 140 -9.58 16.81 2.15
CA PRO A 140 -9.03 15.61 1.52
C PRO A 140 -9.01 15.65 -0.02
N ASN A 141 -9.63 16.65 -0.64
CA ASN A 141 -9.69 16.80 -2.09
C ASN A 141 -9.11 18.15 -2.50
N LEU A 142 -8.11 18.13 -3.36
CA LEU A 142 -7.59 19.33 -4.02
C LEU A 142 -8.70 20.04 -4.80
N GLY A 143 -8.84 21.34 -4.59
CA GLY A 143 -9.72 22.20 -5.37
C GLY A 143 -11.18 22.24 -4.93
N GLU A 144 -11.56 21.70 -3.78
CA GLU A 144 -12.92 21.89 -3.22
C GLU A 144 -13.15 23.35 -2.75
N ASP A 145 -12.09 24.07 -2.36
CA ASP A 145 -12.18 25.47 -1.90
C ASP A 145 -11.95 26.49 -3.01
N GLU A 146 -11.39 26.10 -4.15
CA GLU A 146 -11.37 26.97 -5.31
C GLU A 146 -12.73 26.90 -6.01
N PRO A 147 -13.34 28.05 -6.34
CA PRO A 147 -14.55 28.01 -7.13
C PRO A 147 -14.25 27.27 -8.43
N ALA A 148 -14.84 26.08 -8.55
CA ALA A 148 -14.66 25.15 -9.68
C ALA A 148 -14.92 25.80 -11.06
N GLY A 149 -15.33 27.05 -11.07
CA GLY A 149 -15.63 27.83 -12.26
C GLY A 149 -14.42 28.38 -12.98
N GLU A 150 -13.34 28.73 -12.30
CA GLU A 150 -12.22 29.41 -13.00
C GLU A 150 -11.22 28.43 -13.62
N THR A 151 -11.00 27.29 -13.04
CA THR A 151 -10.09 26.25 -13.59
C THR A 151 -10.74 25.43 -14.72
N PHE A 152 -12.04 25.16 -14.62
CA PHE A 152 -12.75 24.46 -15.69
C PHE A 152 -13.09 25.34 -16.89
N GLU A 153 -13.30 26.63 -16.70
CA GLU A 153 -13.56 27.55 -17.81
C GLU A 153 -12.31 27.90 -18.63
N SER A 154 -11.12 27.81 -18.06
CA SER A 154 -9.87 28.02 -18.81
C SER A 154 -9.52 26.85 -19.72
N ASP A 155 -9.90 25.64 -19.35
CA ASP A 155 -9.63 24.43 -20.14
C ASP A 155 -10.69 24.16 -21.22
N THR A 156 -11.81 24.87 -21.23
CA THR A 156 -12.84 24.76 -22.28
C THR A 156 -12.50 25.47 -23.58
N HIS A 157 -11.45 26.30 -23.59
CA HIS A 157 -10.87 26.82 -24.82
C HIS A 157 -9.74 25.93 -25.35
N ILE A 158 -10.06 24.67 -25.57
CA ILE A 158 -9.19 23.78 -26.35
C ILE A 158 -9.20 24.35 -27.76
N SER A 159 -8.08 24.93 -28.18
CA SER A 159 -7.89 25.27 -29.58
C SER A 159 -7.95 23.96 -30.37
N GLU A 160 -8.53 24.00 -31.58
CA GLU A 160 -8.66 22.80 -32.44
C GLU A 160 -7.31 22.14 -32.76
N ASP A 161 -6.19 22.76 -32.38
CA ASP A 161 -4.81 22.32 -32.62
C ASP A 161 -4.07 21.79 -31.35
N GLU A 162 -4.67 21.82 -30.15
CA GLU A 162 -4.06 21.26 -28.94
C GLU A 162 -4.48 19.81 -28.76
N GLU A 163 -3.49 18.91 -28.69
CA GLU A 163 -3.69 17.51 -28.29
C GLU A 163 -4.28 17.50 -26.87
N THR A 164 -5.54 17.11 -26.77
CA THR A 164 -6.21 16.97 -25.46
C THR A 164 -5.54 15.87 -24.67
N HIS A 165 -5.00 16.20 -23.51
CA HIS A 165 -4.57 15.17 -22.59
C HIS A 165 -5.75 14.25 -22.21
N PRO A 166 -5.63 12.93 -22.35
CA PRO A 166 -6.69 12.04 -21.91
C PRO A 166 -6.92 12.23 -20.42
N MET A 167 -8.17 12.49 -20.01
CA MET A 167 -8.52 12.55 -18.60
C MET A 167 -8.39 11.13 -18.02
N TRP A 168 -7.63 10.99 -16.94
CA TRP A 168 -7.47 9.76 -16.22
C TRP A 168 -7.54 10.01 -14.71
N PHE A 169 -8.01 9.02 -14.01
CA PHE A 169 -7.97 8.93 -12.55
C PHE A 169 -7.97 7.45 -12.14
N PHE A 170 -7.60 7.20 -10.91
CA PHE A 170 -7.71 5.88 -10.31
C PHE A 170 -7.91 6.01 -8.80
N TYR A 171 -8.31 4.92 -8.17
CA TYR A 171 -8.51 4.89 -6.74
C TYR A 171 -7.36 4.17 -6.07
N LEU A 172 -6.75 4.82 -5.08
CA LEU A 172 -5.62 4.30 -4.31
C LEU A 172 -6.09 3.95 -2.89
N PRO A 173 -6.39 2.68 -2.60
CA PRO A 173 -6.64 2.23 -1.24
C PRO A 173 -5.32 2.21 -0.47
N ARG A 174 -5.26 2.91 0.66
CA ARG A 174 -4.06 3.02 1.50
C ARG A 174 -4.29 2.50 2.90
N VAL A 175 -3.38 1.70 3.37
CA VAL A 175 -3.27 1.21 4.75
C VAL A 175 -1.83 1.39 5.21
N CYS A 176 -1.52 1.16 6.48
CA CYS A 176 -0.12 1.10 6.91
C CYS A 176 0.62 -0.02 6.15
N ASN A 177 1.79 0.29 5.63
CA ASN A 177 2.59 -0.63 4.85
C ASN A 177 3.44 -1.60 5.70
N HIS A 178 3.47 -1.43 7.02
CA HIS A 178 4.30 -2.22 7.94
C HIS A 178 5.74 -2.39 7.45
N CYS A 179 6.32 -1.29 6.98
CA CYS A 179 7.60 -1.21 6.27
C CYS A 179 8.73 -1.99 6.95
N SER A 180 9.63 -2.55 6.14
CA SER A 180 10.83 -3.22 6.64
C SER A 180 11.82 -2.19 7.21
N PHE A 181 11.94 -1.03 6.57
CA PHE A 181 12.69 0.13 7.08
C PHE A 181 11.70 1.22 7.50
N ALA A 182 11.00 1.03 8.62
CA ALA A 182 9.94 1.97 9.01
C ALA A 182 10.50 3.29 9.55
N GLY A 183 10.25 4.38 8.82
CA GLY A 183 10.60 5.73 9.29
C GLY A 183 9.99 6.07 10.64
N CYS A 184 8.76 5.64 10.91
CA CYS A 184 8.13 5.82 12.22
C CYS A 184 8.87 5.12 13.37
N ALA A 185 9.57 4.01 13.10
CA ALA A 185 10.40 3.35 14.11
C ALA A 185 11.75 4.05 14.25
N GLY A 186 12.41 4.35 13.12
CA GLY A 186 13.69 5.06 13.12
C GLY A 186 13.62 6.42 13.79
N GLY A 187 12.56 7.19 13.55
CA GLY A 187 12.37 8.52 14.15
C GLY A 187 11.87 8.52 15.59
N CYS A 188 11.48 7.37 16.18
CA CYS A 188 10.94 7.32 17.53
C CYS A 188 12.05 7.46 18.60
N PRO A 189 12.15 8.58 19.35
CA PRO A 189 13.24 8.82 20.28
C PRO A 189 13.22 7.90 21.51
N VAL A 190 12.06 7.31 21.83
CA VAL A 190 11.88 6.39 22.96
C VAL A 190 11.74 4.94 22.53
N GLN A 191 11.89 4.66 21.22
CA GLN A 191 11.79 3.31 20.65
C GLN A 191 10.45 2.59 20.98
N ALA A 192 9.37 3.35 21.15
CA ALA A 192 8.03 2.81 21.38
C ALA A 192 7.45 2.14 20.12
N VAL A 193 7.99 2.44 18.92
CA VAL A 193 7.59 1.77 17.67
C VAL A 193 8.49 0.57 17.45
N TYR A 194 7.90 -0.60 17.32
CA TYR A 194 8.63 -1.86 17.18
C TYR A 194 8.05 -2.75 16.08
N LYS A 195 8.84 -3.69 15.60
CA LYS A 195 8.44 -4.72 14.64
C LYS A 195 8.30 -6.05 15.39
N ARG A 196 7.14 -6.67 15.25
CA ARG A 196 6.89 -8.01 15.79
C ARG A 196 7.79 -9.04 15.10
N GLN A 197 8.37 -9.94 15.86
CA GLN A 197 9.23 -11.01 15.32
C GLN A 197 8.42 -12.17 14.73
N GLU A 198 7.15 -12.31 15.12
CA GLU A 198 6.26 -13.38 14.68
C GLU A 198 5.76 -13.21 13.24
N ASP A 199 5.59 -11.95 12.80
CA ASP A 199 4.91 -11.65 11.54
C ASP A 199 5.42 -10.37 10.82
N GLY A 200 6.38 -9.65 11.40
CA GLY A 200 6.89 -8.42 10.84
C GLY A 200 5.93 -7.22 10.87
N ILE A 201 4.80 -7.34 11.54
CA ILE A 201 3.85 -6.22 11.71
C ILE A 201 4.46 -5.18 12.64
N VAL A 202 4.43 -3.90 12.21
CA VAL A 202 4.97 -2.79 13.00
C VAL A 202 3.87 -2.21 13.89
N LEU A 203 4.13 -2.16 15.19
CA LEU A 203 3.20 -1.65 16.22
C LEU A 203 3.80 -0.48 17.00
N ILE A 204 2.97 0.16 17.80
CA ILE A 204 3.37 1.16 18.81
C ILE A 204 3.03 0.57 20.17
N ASP A 205 3.99 0.55 21.09
CA ASP A 205 3.76 0.32 22.49
C ASP A 205 3.26 1.63 23.12
N GLU A 206 1.95 1.69 23.36
CA GLU A 206 1.29 2.90 23.88
C GLU A 206 1.72 3.20 25.32
N ASP A 207 2.12 2.20 26.12
CA ASP A 207 2.62 2.39 27.48
C ASP A 207 4.01 3.05 27.50
N SER A 208 4.81 2.83 26.47
CA SER A 208 6.14 3.42 26.29
C SER A 208 6.12 4.72 25.47
N CYS A 209 4.98 5.09 24.90
CA CYS A 209 4.85 6.27 24.04
C CYS A 209 4.82 7.56 24.89
N GLU A 210 5.78 8.45 24.65
CA GLU A 210 5.88 9.76 25.32
C GLU A 210 5.36 10.94 24.48
N ALA A 211 4.56 10.67 23.43
CA ALA A 211 3.89 11.68 22.61
C ALA A 211 4.81 12.68 21.86
N PHE A 212 6.02 12.29 21.51
CA PHE A 212 6.94 13.14 20.72
C PHE A 212 6.46 13.41 19.30
N GLN A 213 5.54 12.58 18.75
CA GLN A 213 4.97 12.66 17.40
C GLN A 213 6.00 12.53 16.26
N GLU A 214 7.26 12.19 16.53
CA GLU A 214 8.25 11.97 15.47
C GLU A 214 7.84 10.83 14.53
N CYS A 215 7.16 9.80 15.04
CA CYS A 215 6.58 8.74 14.19
C CYS A 215 5.47 9.23 13.27
N VAL A 216 4.77 10.32 13.60
CA VAL A 216 3.77 10.96 12.74
C VAL A 216 4.49 11.73 11.64
N ARG A 217 5.51 12.53 12.00
CA ARG A 217 6.34 13.30 11.08
C ARG A 217 7.09 12.40 10.09
N ALA A 218 7.74 11.35 10.60
CA ALA A 218 8.59 10.46 9.82
C ALA A 218 7.83 9.40 8.99
N CYS A 219 6.49 9.38 9.04
CA CYS A 219 5.70 8.49 8.20
C CYS A 219 5.23 9.21 6.93
N PRO A 220 5.91 9.06 5.79
CA PRO A 220 5.55 9.80 4.57
C PRO A 220 4.18 9.38 4.02
N TYR A 221 3.69 8.20 4.41
CA TYR A 221 2.35 7.74 4.03
C TYR A 221 1.23 8.32 4.91
N GLY A 222 1.54 9.11 5.95
CA GLY A 222 0.54 9.66 6.87
C GLY A 222 -0.29 8.60 7.60
N LYS A 223 0.32 7.47 7.98
CA LYS A 223 -0.37 6.33 8.61
C LYS A 223 -0.04 6.12 10.10
N SER A 224 0.79 6.98 10.68
CA SER A 224 0.92 7.16 12.12
C SER A 224 0.19 8.43 12.50
N VAL A 225 -0.71 8.38 13.47
CA VAL A 225 -1.60 9.49 13.83
C VAL A 225 -1.58 9.69 15.34
N TYR A 226 -1.53 10.93 15.79
CA TYR A 226 -1.56 11.26 17.20
C TYR A 226 -2.99 11.28 17.73
N ASN A 227 -3.23 10.63 18.87
CA ASN A 227 -4.47 10.70 19.63
C ASN A 227 -4.30 11.72 20.78
N PRO A 228 -4.94 12.90 20.72
CA PRO A 228 -4.77 13.94 21.72
C PRO A 228 -5.43 13.62 23.06
N GLU A 229 -6.47 12.78 23.08
CA GLU A 229 -7.18 12.42 24.32
C GLU A 229 -6.36 11.41 25.14
N GLU A 230 -5.78 10.41 24.46
CA GLU A 230 -4.92 9.39 25.09
C GLU A 230 -3.46 9.86 25.23
N SER A 231 -3.07 10.95 24.55
CA SER A 231 -1.70 11.47 24.50
C SER A 231 -0.68 10.45 23.98
N VAL A 232 -1.06 9.62 23.01
CA VAL A 232 -0.22 8.63 22.36
C VAL A 232 -0.34 8.69 20.85
N SER A 233 0.65 8.19 20.12
CA SER A 233 0.52 7.96 18.69
C SER A 233 -0.07 6.57 18.43
N GLN A 234 -0.91 6.48 17.42
CA GLN A 234 -1.61 5.25 17.05
C GLN A 234 -1.49 4.99 15.55
N LYS A 235 -1.54 3.73 15.12
CA LYS A 235 -1.45 3.33 13.72
C LYS A 235 -2.14 1.98 13.49
N CYS A 236 -2.35 1.63 12.23
CA CYS A 236 -2.85 0.32 11.85
C CYS A 236 -2.06 -0.80 12.53
N VAL A 237 -2.77 -1.74 13.13
CA VAL A 237 -2.21 -2.91 13.83
C VAL A 237 -2.13 -4.16 12.92
N GLY A 238 -2.30 -4.02 11.58
CA GLY A 238 -2.27 -5.14 10.65
C GLY A 238 -3.39 -6.17 10.87
N CYS A 239 -4.33 -5.90 11.79
CA CYS A 239 -5.29 -6.90 12.30
C CYS A 239 -4.58 -8.16 12.83
N TYR A 240 -3.40 -8.02 13.48
CA TYR A 240 -2.58 -9.14 13.91
C TYR A 240 -3.36 -10.24 14.66
N PRO A 241 -4.40 -9.96 15.47
CA PRO A 241 -5.17 -11.04 16.11
C PRO A 241 -5.88 -11.97 15.12
N LYS A 242 -6.30 -11.45 13.95
CA LYS A 242 -6.86 -12.27 12.87
C LYS A 242 -5.77 -12.99 12.08
N VAL A 243 -4.65 -12.29 11.83
CA VAL A 243 -3.51 -12.85 11.09
C VAL A 243 -2.91 -14.05 11.80
N GLU A 244 -2.81 -14.01 13.14
CA GLU A 244 -2.36 -15.11 13.98
C GLU A 244 -3.28 -16.34 13.89
N GLU A 245 -4.57 -16.13 13.65
CA GLU A 245 -5.56 -17.21 13.46
C GLU A 245 -5.67 -17.70 12.00
N GLY A 246 -4.80 -17.22 11.11
CA GLY A 246 -4.87 -17.55 9.67
C GLY A 246 -6.01 -16.87 8.92
N LEU A 247 -6.63 -15.85 9.50
CA LEU A 247 -7.74 -15.12 8.89
C LEU A 247 -7.26 -13.84 8.17
N VAL A 248 -8.06 -13.39 7.20
CA VAL A 248 -7.76 -12.13 6.49
C VAL A 248 -8.08 -10.91 7.37
N PRO A 249 -7.31 -9.81 7.23
CA PRO A 249 -7.59 -8.56 7.92
C PRO A 249 -8.99 -8.00 7.62
N GLN A 250 -9.57 -7.28 8.58
CA GLN A 250 -10.95 -6.78 8.52
C GLN A 250 -11.25 -5.96 7.24
N CYS A 251 -10.32 -5.10 6.82
CA CYS A 251 -10.53 -4.30 5.61
C CYS A 251 -10.33 -5.09 4.29
N PHE A 252 -9.77 -6.31 4.36
CA PHE A 252 -9.67 -7.24 3.23
C PHE A 252 -10.95 -8.04 3.10
N GLU A 253 -11.41 -8.64 4.18
CA GLU A 253 -12.65 -9.42 4.24
C GLU A 253 -13.86 -8.64 3.70
N ASN A 254 -13.97 -7.36 4.09
CA ASN A 254 -15.06 -6.48 3.70
C ASN A 254 -14.83 -5.74 2.35
N CYS A 255 -13.83 -6.13 1.57
CA CYS A 255 -13.58 -5.52 0.28
C CYS A 255 -14.58 -6.02 -0.77
N LEU A 256 -15.48 -5.16 -1.23
CA LEU A 256 -16.50 -5.53 -2.23
C LEU A 256 -15.87 -5.90 -3.59
N GLY A 257 -14.81 -5.22 -3.99
CA GLY A 257 -14.12 -5.48 -5.25
C GLY A 257 -13.21 -6.70 -5.23
N LYS A 258 -13.03 -7.34 -4.05
CA LYS A 258 -12.15 -8.50 -3.88
C LYS A 258 -10.74 -8.27 -4.46
N ILE A 259 -10.21 -7.08 -4.20
CA ILE A 259 -8.94 -6.60 -4.78
C ILE A 259 -7.72 -6.92 -3.94
N ARG A 260 -7.88 -7.50 -2.75
CA ARG A 260 -6.84 -7.59 -1.72
C ARG A 260 -6.46 -9.04 -1.46
N GLN A 261 -5.17 -9.32 -1.56
CA GLN A 261 -4.54 -10.55 -1.12
C GLN A 261 -3.54 -10.23 -0.03
N HIS A 262 -3.42 -11.05 1.01
CA HIS A 262 -2.35 -10.98 1.98
C HIS A 262 -1.75 -12.35 2.24
N GLY A 263 -0.57 -12.37 2.80
CA GLY A 263 0.20 -13.56 3.13
C GLY A 263 1.56 -13.18 3.67
N TRP A 264 2.54 -13.97 3.39
CA TRP A 264 3.94 -13.74 3.71
C TRP A 264 4.69 -13.25 2.48
N ILE A 265 5.63 -12.36 2.66
CA ILE A 265 6.57 -11.93 1.62
C ILE A 265 7.97 -12.35 2.03
N ASN A 266 8.66 -13.06 1.17
CA ASN A 266 10.05 -13.44 1.34
C ASN A 266 10.97 -12.48 0.56
N PRO A 267 12.25 -12.37 0.92
CA PRO A 267 13.25 -11.73 0.06
C PRO A 267 13.32 -12.40 -1.32
N PRO A 268 13.78 -11.70 -2.37
CA PRO A 268 13.80 -12.25 -3.74
C PRO A 268 14.56 -13.57 -3.89
N ASP A 269 15.64 -13.78 -3.12
CA ASP A 269 16.46 -15.00 -3.13
C ASP A 269 15.85 -16.18 -2.39
N GLU A 270 14.80 -15.94 -1.59
CA GLU A 270 14.03 -16.96 -0.85
C GLU A 270 12.59 -17.08 -1.37
N ALA A 271 12.24 -16.42 -2.47
CA ALA A 271 10.89 -16.37 -3.01
C ALA A 271 10.38 -17.77 -3.41
N ASP A 272 9.11 -18.05 -3.08
CA ASP A 272 8.41 -19.29 -3.41
C ASP A 272 7.26 -19.04 -4.38
N SER A 273 7.36 -19.60 -5.57
CA SER A 273 6.33 -19.48 -6.62
C SER A 273 4.96 -20.05 -6.25
N SER A 274 4.85 -20.87 -5.21
CA SER A 274 3.56 -21.37 -4.70
C SER A 274 2.90 -20.39 -3.72
N ASN A 275 3.69 -19.47 -3.12
CA ASN A 275 3.19 -18.40 -2.28
C ASN A 275 2.56 -17.28 -3.13
N PRO A 276 1.29 -16.91 -2.91
CA PRO A 276 0.61 -15.89 -3.71
C PRO A 276 1.30 -14.53 -3.74
N ILE A 277 1.89 -14.09 -2.63
CA ILE A 277 2.52 -12.78 -2.52
C ILE A 277 3.85 -12.78 -3.27
N ASP A 278 4.72 -13.77 -3.01
CA ASP A 278 6.00 -13.92 -3.71
C ASP A 278 5.80 -14.02 -5.22
N TYR A 279 4.84 -14.83 -5.64
CA TYR A 279 4.54 -14.98 -7.06
C TYR A 279 4.14 -13.66 -7.73
N LEU A 280 3.28 -12.85 -7.08
CA LEU A 280 2.84 -11.56 -7.65
C LEU A 280 3.96 -10.52 -7.67
N VAL A 281 4.85 -10.54 -6.67
CA VAL A 281 5.89 -9.54 -6.49
C VAL A 281 7.18 -9.92 -7.22
N HIS A 282 7.64 -11.17 -7.12
CA HIS A 282 8.95 -11.60 -7.60
C HIS A 282 8.91 -12.37 -8.93
N ASP A 283 7.93 -13.27 -9.12
CA ASP A 283 7.89 -14.10 -10.33
C ASP A 283 7.15 -13.43 -11.49
N ALA A 284 5.93 -12.96 -11.23
CA ALA A 284 5.10 -12.28 -12.22
C ALA A 284 5.43 -10.79 -12.33
N GLU A 285 6.09 -10.22 -11.34
CA GLU A 285 6.50 -8.81 -11.22
C GLU A 285 5.38 -7.81 -11.54
N VAL A 286 4.12 -8.17 -11.22
CA VAL A 286 2.95 -7.33 -11.48
C VAL A 286 2.57 -6.45 -10.30
N ALA A 287 3.03 -6.77 -9.10
CA ALA A 287 2.74 -6.05 -7.88
C ALA A 287 3.97 -5.25 -7.42
N LEU A 288 3.85 -3.93 -7.42
CA LEU A 288 4.95 -3.01 -7.17
C LEU A 288 4.78 -2.25 -5.86
N PRO A 289 5.87 -1.89 -5.17
CA PRO A 289 5.83 -1.08 -3.95
C PRO A 289 5.38 0.34 -4.24
N LEU A 290 4.76 1.01 -3.25
CA LEU A 290 4.37 2.40 -3.36
C LEU A 290 5.51 3.31 -2.90
N TYR A 291 6.01 4.18 -3.81
CA TYR A 291 7.13 5.10 -3.57
C TYR A 291 8.39 4.40 -3.01
N PRO A 292 8.97 3.43 -3.74
CA PRO A 292 10.16 2.71 -3.28
C PRO A 292 11.36 3.63 -2.99
N GLN A 293 11.48 4.76 -3.73
CA GLN A 293 12.52 5.77 -3.54
C GLN A 293 12.55 6.40 -2.13
N LEU A 294 11.49 6.26 -1.35
CA LEU A 294 11.50 6.70 0.06
C LEU A 294 12.43 5.86 0.95
N GLY A 295 12.86 4.68 0.47
CA GLY A 295 13.77 3.78 1.20
C GLY A 295 13.11 2.94 2.29
N LEU A 296 11.78 2.96 2.39
CA LEU A 296 11.04 2.33 3.49
C LEU A 296 10.83 0.83 3.35
N GLU A 297 11.01 0.27 2.15
CA GLU A 297 10.65 -1.11 1.81
C GLU A 297 9.24 -1.47 2.30
N PRO A 298 8.19 -0.83 1.72
CA PRO A 298 6.80 -1.10 2.09
C PRO A 298 6.41 -2.53 1.74
N ASN A 299 5.64 -3.18 2.63
CA ASN A 299 5.15 -4.55 2.45
C ASN A 299 3.71 -4.62 1.93
N VAL A 300 3.15 -3.51 1.48
CA VAL A 300 1.91 -3.45 0.70
C VAL A 300 2.25 -3.04 -0.73
N TYR A 301 1.92 -3.93 -1.65
CA TYR A 301 2.22 -3.80 -3.08
C TYR A 301 0.95 -3.52 -3.86
N TYR A 302 1.10 -2.95 -5.03
CA TYR A 302 -0.02 -2.56 -5.88
C TYR A 302 0.18 -3.06 -7.30
N ILE A 303 -0.86 -3.63 -7.88
CA ILE A 303 -0.92 -3.86 -9.34
C ILE A 303 -1.33 -2.53 -9.97
N PRO A 304 -0.44 -1.86 -10.73
CA PRO A 304 -0.67 -0.51 -11.23
C PRO A 304 -1.91 -0.39 -12.13
N PRO A 305 -2.58 0.76 -12.15
CA PRO A 305 -3.75 0.98 -12.99
C PRO A 305 -3.35 1.07 -14.48
N ILE A 306 -3.95 0.24 -15.32
CA ILE A 306 -3.60 0.13 -16.75
C ILE A 306 -4.00 1.34 -17.60
N ASN A 307 -4.91 2.16 -17.11
CA ASN A 307 -5.46 3.33 -17.81
C ASN A 307 -4.74 4.65 -17.52
N VAL A 308 -3.68 4.61 -16.71
CA VAL A 308 -2.91 5.79 -16.28
C VAL A 308 -1.59 5.84 -17.05
N PRO A 309 -1.10 7.02 -17.47
CA PRO A 309 0.18 7.17 -18.13
C PRO A 309 1.36 6.65 -17.30
N ASP A 310 2.32 6.01 -17.98
CA ASP A 310 3.48 5.39 -17.31
C ASP A 310 4.38 6.43 -16.63
N ASP A 311 4.57 7.60 -17.21
CA ASP A 311 5.38 8.68 -16.65
C ASP A 311 4.92 9.10 -15.24
N TYR A 312 3.60 9.13 -15.01
CA TYR A 312 3.04 9.37 -13.69
C TYR A 312 3.24 8.19 -12.75
N LEU A 313 3.00 6.98 -13.25
CA LEU A 313 3.07 5.78 -12.43
C LEU A 313 4.50 5.39 -12.05
N ILE A 314 5.49 5.68 -12.90
CA ILE A 314 6.91 5.47 -12.58
C ILE A 314 7.31 6.26 -11.32
N GLN A 315 6.81 7.47 -11.16
CA GLN A 315 7.04 8.23 -9.94
C GLN A 315 6.48 7.54 -8.69
N MET A 316 5.32 6.87 -8.82
CA MET A 316 4.65 6.21 -7.70
C MET A 316 5.18 4.81 -7.39
N PHE A 317 5.49 4.03 -8.41
CA PHE A 317 5.73 2.59 -8.28
C PHE A 317 7.11 2.16 -8.79
N GLY A 318 7.94 3.11 -9.21
CA GLY A 318 9.27 2.83 -9.76
C GLY A 318 9.27 2.42 -11.24
N PRO A 319 10.46 2.13 -11.78
CA PRO A 319 10.67 2.00 -13.23
C PRO A 319 10.03 0.76 -13.87
N ARG A 320 9.67 -0.29 -13.12
CA ARG A 320 9.09 -1.55 -13.64
C ARG A 320 7.60 -1.44 -14.04
N VAL A 321 6.99 -0.26 -13.97
CA VAL A 321 5.54 -0.05 -14.23
C VAL A 321 5.08 -0.53 -15.59
N ALA A 322 5.83 -0.23 -16.65
CA ALA A 322 5.43 -0.58 -18.01
C ALA A 322 5.33 -2.12 -18.19
N ASP A 323 6.31 -2.85 -17.68
CA ASP A 323 6.37 -4.31 -17.74
C ASP A 323 5.25 -4.94 -16.90
N ALA A 324 5.02 -4.43 -15.69
CA ALA A 324 3.93 -4.88 -14.81
C ALA A 324 2.55 -4.70 -15.47
N LYS A 325 2.31 -3.58 -16.14
CA LYS A 325 1.07 -3.32 -16.87
C LYS A 325 0.89 -4.26 -18.06
N GLU A 326 1.94 -4.50 -18.84
CA GLU A 326 1.92 -5.41 -19.99
C GLU A 326 1.60 -6.84 -19.54
N THR A 327 2.30 -7.35 -18.53
CA THR A 327 2.08 -8.67 -17.92
C THR A 327 0.65 -8.83 -17.41
N TYR A 328 0.14 -7.85 -16.66
CA TYR A 328 -1.23 -7.88 -16.15
C TYR A 328 -2.26 -7.87 -17.29
N GLN A 329 -2.07 -7.05 -18.33
CA GLN A 329 -2.96 -7.01 -19.48
C GLN A 329 -2.94 -8.30 -20.27
N ALA A 330 -1.76 -8.92 -20.46
CA ALA A 330 -1.61 -10.20 -21.15
C ALA A 330 -2.36 -11.33 -20.39
N ALA A 331 -2.20 -11.39 -19.08
CA ALA A 331 -2.97 -12.32 -18.24
C ALA A 331 -4.49 -12.13 -18.40
N ARG A 332 -4.97 -10.88 -18.43
CA ARG A 332 -6.39 -10.57 -18.62
C ARG A 332 -6.91 -10.86 -20.03
N ARG A 333 -6.08 -10.74 -21.05
CA ARG A 333 -6.46 -11.17 -22.43
C ARG A 333 -6.60 -12.68 -22.58
N GLY A 334 -6.09 -13.45 -21.61
CA GLY A 334 -6.14 -14.90 -21.63
C GLY A 334 -4.94 -15.56 -22.29
N ASP A 335 -3.82 -14.83 -22.38
CA ASP A 335 -2.59 -15.38 -22.94
C ASP A 335 -2.12 -16.57 -22.07
N GLU A 336 -1.83 -17.71 -22.70
CA GLU A 336 -1.61 -18.99 -22.00
C GLU A 336 -0.37 -18.98 -21.11
N GLU A 337 0.63 -18.22 -21.47
CA GLU A 337 1.85 -17.98 -20.68
C GLU A 337 1.54 -17.44 -19.28
N TYR A 338 0.51 -16.59 -19.16
CA TYR A 338 0.11 -15.94 -17.91
C TYR A 338 -1.09 -16.61 -17.23
N ARG A 339 -1.35 -17.88 -17.54
CA ARG A 339 -2.46 -18.63 -16.97
C ARG A 339 -2.41 -18.71 -15.45
N LYS A 340 -1.21 -18.96 -14.87
CA LYS A 340 -1.01 -19.03 -13.44
C LYS A 340 -1.35 -17.70 -12.78
N LEU A 341 -0.89 -16.58 -13.35
CA LEU A 341 -1.24 -15.24 -12.90
C LEU A 341 -2.76 -15.00 -12.98
N ARG A 342 -3.39 -15.33 -14.09
CA ARG A 342 -4.84 -15.18 -14.26
C ARG A 342 -5.63 -15.95 -13.20
N GLY A 343 -5.23 -17.19 -12.89
CA GLY A 343 -5.85 -18.00 -11.85
C GLY A 343 -5.71 -17.36 -10.47
N LEU A 344 -4.53 -16.86 -10.12
CA LEU A 344 -4.31 -16.16 -8.86
C LEU A 344 -5.13 -14.86 -8.75
N LEU A 345 -5.23 -14.08 -9.83
CA LEU A 345 -6.07 -12.88 -9.87
C LEU A 345 -7.57 -13.18 -9.66
N HIS A 346 -8.05 -14.37 -10.05
CA HIS A 346 -9.40 -14.85 -9.74
C HIS A 346 -9.52 -15.30 -8.28
N LEU A 347 -8.45 -15.87 -7.72
CA LEU A 347 -8.42 -16.36 -6.34
C LEU A 347 -8.43 -15.23 -5.31
N MET A 348 -7.91 -14.05 -5.65
CA MET A 348 -7.82 -12.89 -4.76
C MET A 348 -9.15 -12.55 -4.10
N GLY A 349 -9.16 -12.52 -2.75
CA GLY A 349 -10.33 -12.16 -1.97
C GLY A 349 -11.49 -13.16 -2.03
N SER A 350 -11.27 -14.38 -2.52
CA SER A 350 -12.30 -15.42 -2.65
C SER A 350 -12.61 -16.14 -1.34
N THR A 351 -11.78 -15.96 -0.32
CA THR A 351 -11.87 -16.65 0.97
C THR A 351 -11.63 -15.70 2.14
N GLU A 352 -12.07 -16.07 3.34
CA GLU A 352 -11.82 -15.39 4.61
C GLU A 352 -10.53 -15.90 5.28
N TRP A 353 -9.91 -16.94 4.72
CA TRP A 353 -8.67 -17.53 5.20
C TRP A 353 -7.48 -17.00 4.42
N ARG A 354 -6.31 -16.96 5.07
CA ARG A 354 -5.05 -16.69 4.39
C ARG A 354 -4.74 -17.85 3.44
N VAL A 355 -4.42 -17.53 2.20
CA VAL A 355 -3.92 -18.51 1.23
C VAL A 355 -2.40 -18.53 1.36
N GLU A 356 -1.87 -19.64 1.83
CA GLU A 356 -0.41 -19.86 2.00
C GLU A 356 0.22 -20.34 0.69
N GLU A 357 -0.45 -21.28 0.04
CA GLU A 357 -0.02 -21.84 -1.24
C GLU A 357 -1.18 -21.85 -2.23
N PHE A 358 -0.87 -21.76 -3.51
CA PHE A 358 -1.88 -21.87 -4.56
C PHE A 358 -1.40 -22.71 -5.75
N ASP A 359 -2.35 -23.31 -6.44
CA ASP A 359 -2.15 -24.02 -7.69
C ASP A 359 -3.21 -23.63 -8.72
N VAL A 360 -2.87 -23.73 -10.01
CA VAL A 360 -3.77 -23.39 -11.12
C VAL A 360 -3.78 -24.53 -12.12
N THR A 361 -4.95 -25.13 -12.27
CA THR A 361 -5.23 -26.19 -13.24
C THR A 361 -5.90 -25.61 -14.49
N ASP A 362 -6.30 -26.49 -15.44
CA ASP A 362 -7.05 -26.09 -16.60
C ASP A 362 -8.46 -25.59 -16.25
N GLU A 363 -9.02 -26.05 -15.15
CA GLU A 363 -10.42 -25.82 -14.80
C GLU A 363 -10.58 -24.81 -13.64
N GLU A 364 -9.65 -24.81 -12.68
CA GLU A 364 -9.78 -24.04 -11.45
C GLU A 364 -8.43 -23.56 -10.88
N ALA A 365 -8.47 -22.46 -10.13
CA ALA A 365 -7.43 -22.02 -9.22
C ALA A 365 -7.81 -22.44 -7.81
N ILE A 366 -6.85 -22.96 -7.05
CA ILE A 366 -7.03 -23.57 -5.73
C ILE A 366 -6.10 -22.88 -4.75
N GLY A 367 -6.62 -22.48 -3.60
CA GLY A 367 -5.85 -21.94 -2.49
C GLY A 367 -5.84 -22.91 -1.30
N TYR A 368 -4.70 -22.99 -0.63
CA TYR A 368 -4.46 -23.84 0.51
C TYR A 368 -4.01 -23.01 1.72
N ASP A 369 -4.34 -23.47 2.93
CA ASP A 369 -3.82 -22.92 4.17
C ASP A 369 -2.48 -23.55 4.59
N GLU A 370 -1.98 -23.21 5.78
CA GLU A 370 -0.71 -23.71 6.33
C GLU A 370 -0.68 -25.22 6.60
N ASP A 371 -1.84 -25.85 6.74
CA ASP A 371 -1.98 -27.30 6.92
C ASP A 371 -2.13 -28.05 5.58
N GLY A 372 -2.16 -27.31 4.46
CA GLY A 372 -2.38 -27.84 3.10
C GLY A 372 -3.84 -28.16 2.81
N GLU A 373 -4.77 -27.72 3.65
CA GLU A 373 -6.20 -27.90 3.41
C GLU A 373 -6.72 -26.85 2.43
N THR A 374 -7.63 -27.25 1.57
CA THR A 374 -8.21 -26.31 0.57
C THR A 374 -9.11 -25.29 1.24
N VAL A 375 -8.78 -24.01 1.12
CA VAL A 375 -9.57 -22.87 1.64
C VAL A 375 -10.31 -22.11 0.56
N ALA A 376 -9.93 -22.26 -0.71
CA ALA A 376 -10.61 -21.64 -1.84
C ALA A 376 -10.53 -22.49 -3.11
N ARG A 377 -11.58 -22.44 -3.93
CA ARG A 377 -11.61 -22.93 -5.32
C ARG A 377 -12.37 -21.96 -6.18
N VAL A 378 -11.76 -21.52 -7.26
CA VAL A 378 -12.35 -20.56 -8.20
C VAL A 378 -12.19 -21.08 -9.61
N PRO A 379 -13.26 -21.13 -10.44
CA PRO A 379 -13.15 -21.59 -11.81
C PRO A 379 -12.30 -20.64 -12.66
N MET A 380 -11.54 -21.17 -13.60
CA MET A 380 -10.76 -20.38 -14.56
C MET A 380 -11.64 -19.65 -15.58
N GLU A 381 -12.82 -20.19 -15.87
CA GLU A 381 -13.84 -19.57 -16.68
C GLU A 381 -15.05 -19.24 -15.81
N GLU A 382 -15.44 -17.97 -15.75
CA GLU A 382 -16.66 -17.59 -15.07
C GLU A 382 -17.88 -18.19 -15.77
N PRO A 383 -18.73 -18.91 -15.06
CA PRO A 383 -19.93 -19.46 -15.65
C PRO A 383 -20.86 -18.32 -16.09
N GLN A 384 -21.10 -18.22 -17.38
CA GLN A 384 -22.08 -17.29 -17.91
C GLN A 384 -23.48 -17.88 -17.75
N TYR A 385 -24.25 -17.34 -16.85
CA TYR A 385 -25.67 -17.69 -16.72
C TYR A 385 -26.51 -16.75 -17.60
N GLU A 386 -27.02 -17.25 -18.71
CA GLU A 386 -28.09 -16.58 -19.46
C GLU A 386 -29.42 -16.92 -18.77
N ARG A 387 -30.00 -15.99 -18.04
CA ARG A 387 -31.37 -16.10 -17.54
C ARG A 387 -32.35 -15.48 -18.54
N GLU A 388 -33.60 -15.99 -18.54
CA GLU A 388 -34.67 -15.38 -19.34
C GLU A 388 -34.78 -13.89 -18.99
N ARG A 389 -34.73 -13.07 -20.02
CA ARG A 389 -34.64 -11.62 -19.91
C ARG A 389 -35.98 -10.94 -19.78
N PHE A 390 -37.08 -11.67 -20.06
CA PHE A 390 -38.42 -11.14 -19.98
C PHE A 390 -39.24 -11.92 -18.97
N ASP A 391 -39.72 -11.19 -17.94
CA ASP A 391 -40.61 -11.70 -16.92
C ASP A 391 -42.05 -11.33 -17.33
N GLU A 392 -42.81 -12.30 -17.82
CA GLU A 392 -44.19 -12.11 -18.31
C GLU A 392 -45.13 -11.69 -17.18
N ASP A 393 -44.91 -12.16 -15.95
CA ASP A 393 -45.77 -11.87 -14.81
C ASP A 393 -45.66 -10.40 -14.39
N ASN A 394 -44.46 -9.83 -14.50
CA ASN A 394 -44.18 -8.44 -14.19
C ASN A 394 -44.10 -7.54 -15.40
N ASN A 395 -44.25 -8.09 -16.61
CA ASN A 395 -44.12 -7.39 -17.90
C ASN A 395 -42.83 -6.53 -17.96
N ALA A 396 -41.72 -7.09 -17.50
CA ALA A 396 -40.44 -6.41 -17.40
C ALA A 396 -39.28 -7.28 -17.88
N TYR A 397 -38.28 -6.63 -18.51
CA TYR A 397 -37.00 -7.28 -18.78
C TYR A 397 -36.19 -7.29 -17.49
N ARG A 398 -35.74 -8.48 -17.08
CA ARG A 398 -34.73 -8.65 -16.05
C ARG A 398 -33.38 -8.88 -16.70
N LEU A 399 -32.44 -8.02 -16.37
CA LEU A 399 -31.03 -8.23 -16.65
C LEU A 399 -30.39 -8.75 -15.36
N ASP A 400 -30.48 -10.05 -15.15
CA ASP A 400 -29.71 -10.70 -14.09
C ASP A 400 -28.33 -11.03 -14.66
N ILE A 401 -27.42 -10.10 -14.55
CA ILE A 401 -25.98 -10.34 -14.70
C ILE A 401 -25.49 -10.75 -13.32
N THR A 402 -25.33 -12.02 -13.11
CA THR A 402 -24.61 -12.55 -11.93
C THR A 402 -23.33 -13.19 -12.38
#